data_11e7f6093ff33243870a1c96bf05a3ed
#
_entry.id   11e7f6093ff33243870a1c96bf05a3ed
#
_cell.length_a   1.000
_cell.length_b   1.000
_cell.length_c   1.000
_cell.angle_alpha   90.00
_cell.angle_beta   90.00
_cell.angle_gamma   90.00
#
_symmetry.space_group_name_H-M   'P 1'
#
loop_
_entity.id
_entity.type
_entity.pdbx_description
1 polymer ?
#
loop_
_entity_poly.entity_id
_entity_poly.type
_entity_poly.pdbx_seq_one_letter_code
_entity_poly.pdbx_strand_id
1 'polypeptide(L)'
;MTLNTIQHRQRFDTARRDDPDRLRLGATAMAVGLLGQVPLGALHPHQEYANDSAAAFHEYAHSGDWVLVHLGQYLGVLLVAVGLVAVATSLPRQRGPAGFLGVVAAVTAVTSAAVFAMQMAVDGVALKAAVDAWVSAPTAAEQDVAYRVAESVRSLEKGLSALFNLTNGLTMLSLGAALAFTPGRRWLGGVATVAGSGLVAVAVITAHAGFSHGATALMLPTTAALSVFTAGVAATAWRRTDA
;
A
#
# COMPACT_ATOMS: atom_id res chain seq x y z
N MET A 1 -24.60 -38.21 -16.05
CA MET A 1 -23.36 -37.53 -15.67
C MET A 1 -22.38 -38.62 -15.22
N THR A 2 -21.36 -38.90 -16.03
CA THR A 2 -20.50 -40.09 -15.85
C THR A 2 -19.47 -39.86 -14.74
N LEU A 3 -19.10 -40.91 -14.01
CA LEU A 3 -18.05 -40.88 -12.93
C LEU A 3 -16.75 -40.21 -13.40
N ASN A 4 -16.38 -40.34 -14.66
CA ASN A 4 -15.22 -39.67 -15.26
C ASN A 4 -15.32 -38.13 -15.25
N THR A 5 -16.52 -37.58 -15.44
CA THR A 5 -16.73 -36.12 -15.46
C THR A 5 -16.61 -35.54 -14.05
N ILE A 6 -16.99 -36.30 -13.01
CA ILE A 6 -16.86 -35.92 -11.62
C ILE A 6 -15.39 -35.95 -11.16
N GLN A 7 -14.66 -37.02 -11.53
CA GLN A 7 -13.23 -37.12 -11.21
C GLN A 7 -12.37 -36.06 -11.93
N HIS A 8 -12.73 -35.74 -13.19
CA HIS A 8 -12.03 -34.69 -13.96
C HIS A 8 -12.26 -33.32 -13.33
N ARG A 9 -13.49 -32.99 -12.90
CA ARG A 9 -13.79 -31.73 -12.16
C ARG A 9 -13.06 -31.69 -10.81
N GLN A 10 -13.04 -32.79 -10.07
CA GLN A 10 -12.33 -32.83 -8.78
C GLN A 10 -10.81 -32.64 -8.94
N ARG A 11 -10.18 -33.20 -9.99
CA ARG A 11 -8.75 -32.98 -10.30
C ARG A 11 -8.45 -31.53 -10.69
N PHE A 12 -9.32 -30.89 -11.47
CA PHE A 12 -9.15 -29.47 -11.82
C PHE A 12 -9.37 -28.55 -10.62
N ASP A 13 -10.30 -28.88 -9.72
CA ASP A 13 -10.56 -28.10 -8.51
C ASP A 13 -9.44 -28.26 -7.45
N THR A 14 -8.82 -29.42 -7.35
CA THR A 14 -7.68 -29.66 -6.43
C THR A 14 -6.38 -29.05 -6.96
N ALA A 15 -6.09 -29.13 -8.26
CA ALA A 15 -4.92 -28.50 -8.87
C ALA A 15 -4.94 -26.96 -8.82
N ARG A 16 -6.14 -26.37 -8.72
CA ARG A 16 -6.32 -24.92 -8.59
C ARG A 16 -6.19 -24.41 -7.14
N ARG A 17 -6.18 -25.30 -6.15
CA ARG A 17 -6.28 -24.97 -4.72
C ARG A 17 -4.94 -24.67 -4.04
N ASP A 18 -3.86 -25.24 -4.55
CA ASP A 18 -2.52 -25.11 -3.94
C ASP A 18 -1.47 -24.95 -5.05
N ASP A 19 -1.50 -23.82 -5.76
CA ASP A 19 -0.40 -23.45 -6.64
C ASP A 19 0.67 -22.76 -5.76
N PRO A 20 1.69 -23.49 -5.28
CA PRO A 20 2.73 -22.93 -4.42
C PRO A 20 3.50 -21.81 -5.13
N ASP A 21 3.55 -21.84 -6.45
CA ASP A 21 4.28 -20.85 -7.25
C ASP A 21 3.58 -19.49 -7.21
N ARG A 22 2.25 -19.46 -7.17
CA ARG A 22 1.52 -18.19 -6.99
C ARG A 22 1.85 -17.49 -5.69
N LEU A 23 1.90 -18.25 -4.59
CA LEU A 23 2.22 -17.66 -3.29
C LEU A 23 3.68 -17.20 -3.25
N ARG A 24 4.60 -17.93 -3.87
CA ARG A 24 6.02 -17.54 -3.97
C ARG A 24 6.19 -16.30 -4.84
N LEU A 25 5.60 -16.27 -6.02
CA LEU A 25 5.65 -15.09 -6.90
C LEU A 25 5.02 -13.88 -6.21
N GLY A 26 3.89 -14.06 -5.53
CA GLY A 26 3.27 -13.00 -4.76
C GLY A 26 4.14 -12.52 -3.59
N ALA A 27 4.75 -13.42 -2.85
CA ALA A 27 5.66 -13.09 -1.76
C ALA A 27 6.91 -12.36 -2.27
N THR A 28 7.46 -12.80 -3.41
CA THR A 28 8.60 -12.13 -4.07
C THR A 28 8.21 -10.74 -4.54
N ALA A 29 7.07 -10.58 -5.21
CA ALA A 29 6.58 -9.27 -5.66
C ALA A 29 6.42 -8.31 -4.47
N MET A 30 5.78 -8.78 -3.37
CA MET A 30 5.60 -7.98 -2.16
C MET A 30 6.95 -7.58 -1.53
N ALA A 31 7.91 -8.49 -1.45
CA ALA A 31 9.24 -8.21 -0.91
C ALA A 31 10.01 -7.21 -1.79
N VAL A 32 10.01 -7.39 -3.11
CA VAL A 32 10.65 -6.47 -4.06
C VAL A 32 10.00 -5.09 -3.98
N GLY A 33 8.65 -5.03 -3.96
CA GLY A 33 7.92 -3.78 -3.82
C GLY A 33 8.26 -3.03 -2.55
N LEU A 34 8.27 -3.73 -1.41
CA LEU A 34 8.58 -3.13 -0.11
C LEU A 34 10.04 -2.67 0.00
N LEU A 35 10.99 -3.50 -0.44
CA LEU A 35 12.42 -3.16 -0.42
C LEU A 35 12.74 -2.00 -1.37
N GLY A 36 12.04 -1.92 -2.51
CA GLY A 36 12.19 -0.81 -3.45
C GLY A 36 11.76 0.55 -2.88
N GLN A 37 10.90 0.58 -1.86
CA GLN A 37 10.52 1.83 -1.18
C GLN A 37 11.69 2.46 -0.39
N VAL A 38 12.66 1.68 0.05
CA VAL A 38 13.78 2.18 0.88
C VAL A 38 14.62 3.21 0.12
N PRO A 39 15.20 2.91 -1.07
CA PRO A 39 15.97 3.90 -1.81
C PRO A 39 15.08 5.06 -2.31
N LEU A 40 13.85 4.81 -2.67
CA LEU A 40 12.92 5.86 -3.11
C LEU A 40 12.57 6.82 -1.96
N GLY A 41 12.40 6.30 -0.74
CA GLY A 41 12.21 7.13 0.45
C GLY A 41 13.45 7.96 0.80
N ALA A 42 14.67 7.44 0.55
CA ALA A 42 15.91 8.18 0.75
C ALA A 42 16.13 9.31 -0.27
N LEU A 43 15.56 9.15 -1.48
CA LEU A 43 15.60 10.18 -2.54
C LEU A 43 14.49 11.22 -2.39
N HIS A 44 13.45 10.91 -1.60
CA HIS A 44 12.38 11.85 -1.34
C HIS A 44 12.88 12.98 -0.42
N PRO A 45 12.54 14.26 -0.69
CA PRO A 45 12.92 15.37 0.18
C PRO A 45 12.54 15.15 1.63
N HIS A 46 13.38 15.61 2.54
CA HIS A 46 13.15 15.47 3.98
C HIS A 46 11.99 16.36 4.40
N GLN A 47 10.90 15.76 4.83
CA GLN A 47 9.67 16.46 5.22
C GLN A 47 9.76 16.98 6.67
N GLU A 48 10.82 17.71 7.01
CA GLU A 48 10.97 18.28 8.37
C GLU A 48 9.79 19.18 8.74
N TYR A 49 9.22 19.86 7.72
CA TYR A 49 8.11 20.79 7.86
C TYR A 49 6.88 20.35 7.04
N ALA A 50 6.54 19.08 7.07
CA ALA A 50 5.50 18.51 6.19
C ALA A 50 4.11 19.20 6.28
N ASN A 51 3.80 19.91 7.35
CA ASN A 51 2.59 20.73 7.48
C ASN A 51 2.81 22.23 7.17
N ASP A 52 4.06 22.67 7.02
CA ASP A 52 4.38 23.99 6.47
C ASP A 52 4.51 23.87 4.95
N SER A 53 3.44 24.22 4.26
CA SER A 53 3.40 24.06 2.80
C SER A 53 4.41 24.93 2.09
N ALA A 54 4.71 26.14 2.58
CA ALA A 54 5.68 27.01 1.92
C ALA A 54 7.10 26.42 2.00
N ALA A 55 7.51 25.94 3.19
CA ALA A 55 8.79 25.27 3.37
C ALA A 55 8.87 23.99 2.51
N ALA A 56 7.82 23.14 2.54
CA ALA A 56 7.77 21.92 1.75
C ALA A 56 7.83 22.21 0.24
N PHE A 57 7.12 23.22 -0.26
CA PHE A 57 7.12 23.57 -1.68
C PHE A 57 8.48 24.06 -2.15
N HIS A 58 9.25 24.77 -1.33
CA HIS A 58 10.63 25.13 -1.66
C HIS A 58 11.51 23.87 -1.84
N GLU A 59 11.36 22.86 -0.98
CA GLU A 59 12.09 21.58 -1.14
C GLU A 59 11.67 20.87 -2.44
N TYR A 60 10.36 20.81 -2.74
CA TYR A 60 9.85 20.14 -3.93
C TYR A 60 10.29 20.82 -5.23
N ALA A 61 10.34 22.15 -5.24
CA ALA A 61 10.82 22.91 -6.39
C ALA A 61 12.25 22.53 -6.79
N HIS A 62 13.11 22.26 -5.81
CA HIS A 62 14.51 21.92 -6.03
C HIS A 62 14.76 20.42 -6.31
N SER A 63 13.74 19.57 -6.20
CA SER A 63 13.88 18.14 -6.46
C SER A 63 13.77 17.83 -7.95
N GLY A 64 14.91 17.47 -8.57
CA GLY A 64 14.96 17.07 -9.99
C GLY A 64 14.37 15.68 -10.25
N ASP A 65 14.40 14.80 -9.25
CA ASP A 65 13.97 13.39 -9.35
C ASP A 65 12.53 13.17 -8.89
N TRP A 66 11.79 14.22 -8.55
CA TRP A 66 10.45 14.17 -7.95
C TRP A 66 9.51 13.22 -8.67
N VAL A 67 9.32 13.39 -9.98
CA VAL A 67 8.40 12.56 -10.77
C VAL A 67 8.85 11.10 -10.80
N LEU A 68 10.16 10.86 -10.96
CA LEU A 68 10.73 9.50 -11.03
C LEU A 68 10.55 8.76 -9.70
N VAL A 69 10.79 9.44 -8.58
CA VAL A 69 10.59 8.89 -7.23
C VAL A 69 9.14 8.45 -7.04
N HIS A 70 8.17 9.29 -7.38
CA HIS A 70 6.75 8.99 -7.21
C HIS A 70 6.26 7.86 -8.13
N LEU A 71 6.75 7.81 -9.38
CA LEU A 71 6.47 6.67 -10.27
C LEU A 71 7.06 5.37 -9.72
N GLY A 72 8.26 5.40 -9.19
CA GLY A 72 8.90 4.26 -8.54
C GLY A 72 8.12 3.81 -7.30
N GLN A 73 7.68 4.74 -6.47
CA GLN A 73 6.85 4.44 -5.29
C GLN A 73 5.53 3.77 -5.71
N TYR A 74 4.90 4.26 -6.78
CA TYR A 74 3.69 3.61 -7.33
C TYR A 74 3.95 2.16 -7.73
N LEU A 75 5.02 1.90 -8.49
CA LEU A 75 5.37 0.54 -8.91
C LEU A 75 5.64 -0.37 -7.71
N GLY A 76 6.31 0.14 -6.69
CA GLY A 76 6.55 -0.61 -5.45
C GLY A 76 5.26 -0.98 -4.73
N VAL A 77 4.33 -0.04 -4.57
CA VAL A 77 3.02 -0.29 -3.96
C VAL A 77 2.17 -1.25 -4.80
N LEU A 78 2.22 -1.13 -6.13
CA LEU A 78 1.53 -2.07 -7.03
C LEU A 78 2.05 -3.51 -6.83
N LEU A 79 3.36 -3.71 -6.72
CA LEU A 79 3.96 -5.03 -6.45
C LEU A 79 3.53 -5.57 -5.07
N VAL A 80 3.46 -4.72 -4.05
CA VAL A 80 2.92 -5.10 -2.73
C VAL A 80 1.47 -5.54 -2.85
N ALA A 81 0.63 -4.78 -3.58
CA ALA A 81 -0.78 -5.13 -3.77
C ALA A 81 -0.96 -6.46 -4.51
N VAL A 82 -0.15 -6.74 -5.55
CA VAL A 82 -0.12 -8.05 -6.23
C VAL A 82 0.18 -9.17 -5.23
N GLY A 83 1.15 -8.97 -4.35
CA GLY A 83 1.48 -9.94 -3.30
C GLY A 83 0.34 -10.15 -2.30
N LEU A 84 -0.29 -9.08 -1.84
CA LEU A 84 -1.45 -9.15 -0.93
C LEU A 84 -2.64 -9.90 -1.57
N VAL A 85 -2.92 -9.66 -2.85
CA VAL A 85 -3.93 -10.40 -3.62
C VAL A 85 -3.57 -11.88 -3.73
N ALA A 86 -2.29 -12.21 -3.97
CA ALA A 86 -1.84 -13.61 -4.00
C ALA A 86 -2.04 -14.30 -2.65
N VAL A 87 -1.73 -13.63 -1.53
CA VAL A 87 -1.99 -14.14 -0.18
C VAL A 87 -3.49 -14.34 0.03
N ALA A 88 -4.30 -13.33 -0.25
CA ALA A 88 -5.75 -13.35 -0.07
C ALA A 88 -6.41 -14.50 -0.86
N THR A 89 -5.99 -14.70 -2.11
CA THR A 89 -6.51 -15.76 -2.98
C THR A 89 -5.96 -17.14 -2.68
N SER A 90 -4.86 -17.26 -1.93
CA SER A 90 -4.30 -18.52 -1.43
C SER A 90 -5.03 -19.05 -0.19
N LEU A 91 -5.88 -18.23 0.44
CA LEU A 91 -6.70 -18.67 1.56
C LEU A 91 -7.73 -19.70 1.06
N PRO A 92 -7.99 -20.77 1.84
CA PRO A 92 -8.94 -21.79 1.43
C PRO A 92 -10.28 -21.13 1.09
N ARG A 93 -10.81 -21.41 -0.12
CA ARG A 93 -12.17 -21.02 -0.52
C ARG A 93 -13.23 -21.80 0.27
N GLN A 94 -13.03 -21.92 1.57
CA GLN A 94 -14.01 -22.54 2.44
C GLN A 94 -15.28 -21.67 2.44
N ARG A 95 -16.43 -22.35 2.38
CA ARG A 95 -17.70 -21.73 2.71
C ARG A 95 -17.62 -21.28 4.16
N GLY A 96 -17.34 -19.98 4.40
CA GLY A 96 -17.18 -19.47 5.75
C GLY A 96 -16.49 -18.10 5.82
N PRO A 97 -16.31 -17.55 7.02
CA PRO A 97 -15.80 -16.20 7.23
C PRO A 97 -14.41 -15.95 6.61
N ALA A 98 -13.50 -16.92 6.67
CA ALA A 98 -12.14 -16.77 6.14
C ALA A 98 -12.10 -16.55 4.62
N GLY A 99 -12.94 -17.28 3.87
CA GLY A 99 -13.04 -17.11 2.42
C GLY A 99 -13.62 -15.75 2.04
N PHE A 100 -14.67 -15.30 2.74
CA PHE A 100 -15.25 -13.98 2.54
C PHE A 100 -14.24 -12.86 2.84
N LEU A 101 -13.54 -12.95 3.97
CA LEU A 101 -12.50 -11.98 4.37
C LEU A 101 -11.33 -11.95 3.36
N GLY A 102 -10.97 -13.09 2.77
CA GLY A 102 -10.01 -13.15 1.67
C GLY A 102 -10.45 -12.35 0.44
N VAL A 103 -11.74 -12.45 0.08
CA VAL A 103 -12.30 -11.64 -1.02
C VAL A 103 -12.27 -10.16 -0.67
N VAL A 104 -12.69 -9.78 0.53
CA VAL A 104 -12.63 -8.38 1.00
C VAL A 104 -11.19 -7.86 0.94
N ALA A 105 -10.22 -8.64 1.43
CA ALA A 105 -8.81 -8.26 1.38
C ALA A 105 -8.30 -8.07 -0.06
N ALA A 106 -8.68 -8.95 -1.00
CA ALA A 106 -8.28 -8.80 -2.40
C ALA A 106 -8.88 -7.54 -3.04
N VAL A 107 -10.17 -7.29 -2.81
CA VAL A 107 -10.84 -6.08 -3.32
C VAL A 107 -10.22 -4.82 -2.75
N THR A 108 -10.02 -4.76 -1.43
CA THR A 108 -9.44 -3.57 -0.78
C THR A 108 -7.97 -3.37 -1.16
N ALA A 109 -7.18 -4.42 -1.43
CA ALA A 109 -5.82 -4.30 -1.93
C ALA A 109 -5.77 -3.66 -3.33
N VAL A 110 -6.65 -4.09 -4.24
CA VAL A 110 -6.76 -3.48 -5.58
C VAL A 110 -7.22 -2.03 -5.48
N THR A 111 -8.22 -1.75 -4.63
CA THR A 111 -8.71 -0.39 -4.38
C THR A 111 -7.58 0.50 -3.82
N SER A 112 -6.80 -0.02 -2.86
CA SER A 112 -5.66 0.69 -2.28
C SER A 112 -4.63 1.07 -3.35
N ALA A 113 -4.26 0.15 -4.26
CA ALA A 113 -3.34 0.43 -5.36
C ALA A 113 -3.91 1.49 -6.33
N ALA A 114 -5.22 1.46 -6.61
CA ALA A 114 -5.87 2.46 -7.45
C ALA A 114 -5.90 3.86 -6.80
N VAL A 115 -6.20 3.92 -5.49
CA VAL A 115 -6.15 5.19 -4.73
C VAL A 115 -4.72 5.73 -4.70
N PHE A 116 -3.72 4.86 -4.52
CA PHE A 116 -2.33 5.28 -4.54
C PHE A 116 -1.88 5.76 -5.93
N ALA A 117 -2.38 5.17 -7.02
CA ALA A 117 -2.13 5.68 -8.37
C ALA A 117 -2.65 7.12 -8.53
N MET A 118 -3.85 7.41 -8.04
CA MET A 118 -4.40 8.76 -8.03
C MET A 118 -3.57 9.71 -7.15
N GLN A 119 -3.13 9.25 -5.98
CA GLN A 119 -2.26 10.03 -5.11
C GLN A 119 -0.96 10.38 -5.82
N MET A 120 -0.30 9.43 -6.49
CA MET A 120 0.95 9.69 -7.22
C MET A 120 0.77 10.59 -8.44
N ALA A 121 -0.40 10.56 -9.09
CA ALA A 121 -0.71 11.50 -10.16
C ALA A 121 -0.88 12.94 -9.62
N VAL A 122 -1.48 13.08 -8.43
CA VAL A 122 -1.67 14.37 -7.79
C VAL A 122 -0.36 14.90 -7.19
N ASP A 123 0.31 14.10 -6.37
CA ASP A 123 1.54 14.47 -5.68
C ASP A 123 2.73 14.54 -6.65
N GLY A 124 2.98 13.44 -7.37
CA GLY A 124 4.14 13.32 -8.25
C GLY A 124 4.10 14.22 -9.49
N VAL A 125 2.93 14.59 -9.98
CA VAL A 125 2.81 15.35 -11.25
C VAL A 125 2.11 16.69 -11.04
N ALA A 126 0.88 16.71 -10.52
CA ALA A 126 0.10 17.93 -10.45
C ALA A 126 0.66 18.90 -9.40
N LEU A 127 1.06 18.42 -8.24
CA LEU A 127 1.67 19.25 -7.19
C LEU A 127 3.02 19.81 -7.65
N LYS A 128 3.88 19.00 -8.26
CA LYS A 128 5.16 19.47 -8.79
C LYS A 128 4.94 20.61 -9.80
N ALA A 129 4.01 20.44 -10.75
CA ALA A 129 3.70 21.47 -11.74
C ALA A 129 3.17 22.76 -11.10
N ALA A 130 2.31 22.64 -10.07
CA ALA A 130 1.77 23.79 -9.34
C ALA A 130 2.85 24.53 -8.53
N VAL A 131 3.76 23.78 -7.90
CA VAL A 131 4.90 24.33 -7.15
C VAL A 131 5.89 25.03 -8.09
N ASP A 132 6.21 24.43 -9.23
CA ASP A 132 7.10 25.05 -10.22
C ASP A 132 6.51 26.36 -10.78
N ALA A 133 5.18 26.38 -11.03
CA ALA A 133 4.48 27.60 -11.41
C ALA A 133 4.54 28.68 -10.32
N TRP A 134 4.45 28.29 -9.05
CA TRP A 134 4.57 29.21 -7.92
C TRP A 134 5.93 29.86 -7.84
N VAL A 135 7.02 29.09 -7.87
CA VAL A 135 8.37 29.63 -7.72
C VAL A 135 8.83 30.43 -8.96
N SER A 136 8.25 30.19 -10.14
CA SER A 136 8.58 30.89 -11.38
C SER A 136 7.67 32.09 -11.67
N ALA A 137 6.68 32.34 -10.81
CA ALA A 137 5.73 33.45 -11.04
C ALA A 137 6.43 34.82 -11.02
N PRO A 138 6.23 35.68 -12.03
CA PRO A 138 7.03 36.90 -12.23
C PRO A 138 6.63 38.06 -11.30
N THR A 139 5.41 38.04 -10.73
CA THR A 139 4.90 39.07 -9.83
C THR A 139 4.39 38.49 -8.51
N ALA A 140 4.42 39.28 -7.44
CA ALA A 140 3.89 38.86 -6.14
C ALA A 140 2.40 38.46 -6.19
N ALA A 141 1.60 39.13 -7.03
CA ALA A 141 0.18 38.81 -7.18
C ALA A 141 -0.02 37.44 -7.87
N GLU A 142 0.76 37.14 -8.90
CA GLU A 142 0.73 35.83 -9.58
C GLU A 142 1.27 34.74 -8.68
N GLN A 143 2.32 35.03 -7.90
CA GLN A 143 2.88 34.10 -6.92
C GLN A 143 1.85 33.72 -5.85
N ASP A 144 1.09 34.70 -5.32
CA ASP A 144 0.03 34.44 -4.35
C ASP A 144 -1.09 33.56 -4.93
N VAL A 145 -1.49 33.79 -6.18
CA VAL A 145 -2.47 32.93 -6.87
C VAL A 145 -1.93 31.52 -7.07
N ALA A 146 -0.71 31.38 -7.58
CA ALA A 146 -0.09 30.07 -7.82
C ALA A 146 0.13 29.30 -6.52
N TYR A 147 0.47 29.96 -5.41
CA TYR A 147 0.57 29.36 -4.08
C TYR A 147 -0.76 28.74 -3.64
N ARG A 148 -1.87 29.46 -3.80
CA ARG A 148 -3.20 28.94 -3.44
C ARG A 148 -3.59 27.72 -4.28
N VAL A 149 -3.18 27.69 -5.55
CA VAL A 149 -3.38 26.52 -6.42
C VAL A 149 -2.58 25.32 -5.87
N ALA A 150 -1.30 25.50 -5.58
CA ALA A 150 -0.45 24.46 -5.00
C ALA A 150 -1.00 23.93 -3.66
N GLU A 151 -1.47 24.83 -2.78
CA GLU A 151 -2.13 24.47 -1.51
C GLU A 151 -3.41 23.63 -1.74
N SER A 152 -4.20 23.98 -2.76
CA SER A 152 -5.41 23.20 -3.09
C SER A 152 -5.07 21.79 -3.58
N VAL A 153 -4.03 21.65 -4.41
CA VAL A 153 -3.53 20.36 -4.88
C VAL A 153 -2.99 19.52 -3.71
N ARG A 154 -2.22 20.16 -2.80
CA ARG A 154 -1.71 19.50 -1.61
C ARG A 154 -2.82 19.04 -0.65
N SER A 155 -3.90 19.79 -0.56
CA SER A 155 -5.05 19.39 0.25
C SER A 155 -5.72 18.12 -0.31
N LEU A 156 -5.78 17.99 -1.65
CA LEU A 156 -6.24 16.78 -2.32
C LEU A 156 -5.29 15.60 -2.09
N GLU A 157 -3.97 15.83 -2.15
CA GLU A 157 -2.95 14.83 -1.84
C GLU A 157 -3.12 14.27 -0.41
N LYS A 158 -3.31 15.13 0.60
CA LYS A 158 -3.57 14.72 1.99
C LYS A 158 -4.80 13.82 2.09
N GLY A 159 -5.88 14.16 1.39
CA GLY A 159 -7.10 13.35 1.33
C GLY A 159 -6.87 11.98 0.69
N LEU A 160 -6.15 11.92 -0.42
CA LEU A 160 -5.81 10.67 -1.10
C LEU A 160 -4.88 9.81 -0.25
N SER A 161 -3.91 10.41 0.45
CA SER A 161 -3.04 9.70 1.39
C SER A 161 -3.83 9.07 2.54
N ALA A 162 -4.79 9.79 3.11
CA ALA A 162 -5.68 9.24 4.13
C ALA A 162 -6.50 8.05 3.60
N LEU A 163 -7.09 8.16 2.40
CA LEU A 163 -7.85 7.08 1.77
C LEU A 163 -6.98 5.86 1.43
N PHE A 164 -5.75 6.09 0.94
CA PHE A 164 -4.79 5.02 0.69
C PHE A 164 -4.47 4.24 1.98
N ASN A 165 -4.11 4.94 3.05
CA ASN A 165 -3.81 4.30 4.32
C ASN A 165 -5.03 3.57 4.91
N LEU A 166 -6.23 4.13 4.76
CA LEU A 166 -7.47 3.49 5.20
C LEU A 166 -7.73 2.18 4.43
N THR A 167 -7.69 2.22 3.09
CA THR A 167 -7.98 1.04 2.26
C THR A 167 -6.91 -0.05 2.43
N ASN A 168 -5.66 0.34 2.57
CA ASN A 168 -4.56 -0.59 2.87
C ASN A 168 -4.71 -1.18 4.28
N GLY A 169 -5.08 -0.37 5.26
CA GLY A 169 -5.41 -0.81 6.61
C GLY A 169 -6.55 -1.84 6.65
N LEU A 170 -7.63 -1.59 5.91
CA LEU A 170 -8.74 -2.54 5.76
C LEU A 170 -8.29 -3.85 5.09
N THR A 171 -7.37 -3.78 4.12
CA THR A 171 -6.76 -4.98 3.52
C THR A 171 -6.05 -5.82 4.57
N MET A 172 -5.19 -5.20 5.36
CA MET A 172 -4.41 -5.88 6.39
C MET A 172 -5.28 -6.42 7.52
N LEU A 173 -6.31 -5.69 7.96
CA LEU A 173 -7.28 -6.17 8.96
C LEU A 173 -8.07 -7.37 8.46
N SER A 174 -8.52 -7.33 7.21
CA SER A 174 -9.26 -8.44 6.58
C SER A 174 -8.38 -9.68 6.44
N LEU A 175 -7.11 -9.52 6.01
CA LEU A 175 -6.13 -10.61 5.99
C LEU A 175 -5.84 -11.13 7.40
N GLY A 176 -5.67 -10.23 8.37
CA GLY A 176 -5.44 -10.58 9.76
C GLY A 176 -6.55 -11.48 10.31
N ALA A 177 -7.80 -11.06 10.13
CA ALA A 177 -8.96 -11.82 10.53
C ALA A 177 -9.06 -13.17 9.78
N ALA A 178 -8.85 -13.20 8.47
CA ALA A 178 -8.87 -14.44 7.67
C ALA A 178 -7.80 -15.44 8.10
N LEU A 179 -6.59 -14.97 8.38
CA LEU A 179 -5.46 -15.79 8.82
C LEU A 179 -5.66 -16.33 10.25
N ALA A 180 -6.40 -15.62 11.11
CA ALA A 180 -6.74 -16.08 12.45
C ALA A 180 -7.57 -17.39 12.41
N PHE A 181 -8.37 -17.61 11.36
CA PHE A 181 -9.10 -18.86 11.12
C PHE A 181 -8.26 -19.93 10.42
N THR A 182 -6.99 -19.64 10.05
CA THR A 182 -6.14 -20.56 9.31
C THR A 182 -5.11 -21.20 10.26
N PRO A 183 -5.21 -22.53 10.55
CA PRO A 183 -4.23 -23.21 11.40
C PRO A 183 -2.79 -23.01 10.91
N GLY A 184 -1.85 -22.82 11.84
CA GLY A 184 -0.43 -22.58 11.54
C GLY A 184 -0.08 -21.18 11.01
N ARG A 185 -1.08 -20.31 10.74
CA ARG A 185 -0.85 -18.93 10.24
C ARG A 185 -1.38 -17.84 11.18
N ARG A 186 -1.87 -18.19 12.37
CA ARG A 186 -2.48 -17.24 13.32
C ARG A 186 -1.55 -16.10 13.72
N TRP A 187 -0.26 -16.36 13.86
CA TRP A 187 0.73 -15.35 14.19
C TRP A 187 0.85 -14.28 13.09
N LEU A 188 0.81 -14.68 11.80
CA LEU A 188 0.74 -13.75 10.67
C LEU A 188 -0.54 -12.93 10.72
N GLY A 189 -1.65 -13.55 11.14
CA GLY A 189 -2.92 -12.87 11.39
C GLY A 189 -2.78 -11.75 12.42
N GLY A 190 -2.09 -12.03 13.53
CA GLY A 190 -1.80 -11.02 14.56
C GLY A 190 -0.96 -9.87 14.04
N VAL A 191 0.13 -10.16 13.31
CA VAL A 191 0.99 -9.14 12.71
C VAL A 191 0.22 -8.28 11.69
N ALA A 192 -0.59 -8.89 10.83
CA ALA A 192 -1.42 -8.18 9.88
C ALA A 192 -2.44 -7.25 10.57
N THR A 193 -3.03 -7.71 11.68
CA THR A 193 -3.97 -6.90 12.47
C THR A 193 -3.26 -5.67 13.06
N VAL A 194 -2.06 -5.83 13.63
CA VAL A 194 -1.27 -4.71 14.15
C VAL A 194 -0.94 -3.71 13.05
N ALA A 195 -0.43 -4.18 11.91
CA ALA A 195 -0.13 -3.33 10.76
C ALA A 195 -1.38 -2.59 10.25
N GLY A 196 -2.50 -3.31 10.10
CA GLY A 196 -3.77 -2.75 9.64
C GLY A 196 -4.33 -1.70 10.59
N SER A 197 -4.28 -1.94 11.90
CA SER A 197 -4.70 -0.96 12.91
C SER A 197 -3.83 0.30 12.89
N GLY A 198 -2.51 0.15 12.70
CA GLY A 198 -1.59 1.27 12.54
C GLY A 198 -1.92 2.11 11.31
N LEU A 199 -2.16 1.47 10.15
CA LEU A 199 -2.55 2.17 8.91
C LEU A 199 -3.88 2.93 9.05
N VAL A 200 -4.88 2.31 9.69
CA VAL A 200 -6.17 2.99 9.96
C VAL A 200 -5.96 4.21 10.87
N ALA A 201 -5.13 4.08 11.92
CA ALA A 201 -4.83 5.20 12.79
C ALA A 201 -4.08 6.32 12.05
N VAL A 202 -3.08 5.98 11.21
CA VAL A 202 -2.40 6.95 10.32
C VAL A 202 -3.41 7.63 9.39
N ALA A 203 -4.34 6.88 8.79
CA ALA A 203 -5.39 7.44 7.93
C ALA A 203 -6.22 8.49 8.65
N VAL A 204 -6.69 8.18 9.86
CA VAL A 204 -7.50 9.10 10.67
C VAL A 204 -6.70 10.35 11.05
N ILE A 205 -5.46 10.18 11.50
CA ILE A 205 -4.60 11.32 11.86
C ILE A 205 -4.35 12.19 10.62
N THR A 206 -4.00 11.59 9.48
CA THR A 206 -3.75 12.33 8.24
C THR A 206 -4.98 13.08 7.75
N ALA A 207 -6.17 12.48 7.85
CA ALA A 207 -7.42 13.13 7.46
C ALA A 207 -7.73 14.38 8.31
N HIS A 208 -7.39 14.37 9.61
CA HIS A 208 -7.69 15.46 10.53
C HIS A 208 -6.55 16.47 10.68
N ALA A 209 -5.30 16.01 10.66
CA ALA A 209 -4.13 16.82 11.01
C ALA A 209 -3.08 16.89 9.88
N GLY A 210 -3.39 16.40 8.68
CA GLY A 210 -2.45 16.35 7.57
C GLY A 210 -1.23 15.48 7.85
N PHE A 211 -0.09 15.82 7.26
CA PHE A 211 1.20 15.14 7.48
C PHE A 211 1.86 15.57 8.80
N SER A 212 1.18 15.31 9.90
CA SER A 212 1.63 15.70 11.22
C SER A 212 2.72 14.78 11.76
N HIS A 213 3.47 15.28 12.74
CA HIS A 213 4.46 14.47 13.46
C HIS A 213 3.86 13.19 14.06
N GLY A 214 2.60 13.22 14.52
CA GLY A 214 1.90 12.04 15.01
C GLY A 214 1.68 10.97 13.94
N ALA A 215 1.31 11.36 12.71
CA ALA A 215 1.19 10.44 11.58
C ALA A 215 2.54 9.82 11.24
N THR A 216 3.60 10.63 11.15
CA THR A 216 4.97 10.16 10.83
C THR A 216 5.51 9.22 11.90
N ALA A 217 5.35 9.54 13.18
CA ALA A 217 5.81 8.70 14.28
C ALA A 217 5.14 7.32 14.31
N LEU A 218 3.87 7.23 13.90
CA LEU A 218 3.14 5.96 13.83
C LEU A 218 3.49 5.15 12.58
N MET A 219 3.97 5.80 11.51
CA MET A 219 4.36 5.11 10.27
C MET A 219 5.51 4.14 10.47
N LEU A 220 6.52 4.48 11.30
CA LEU A 220 7.69 3.62 11.52
C LEU A 220 7.32 2.24 12.09
N PRO A 221 6.62 2.11 13.24
CA PRO A 221 6.22 0.82 13.78
C PRO A 221 5.23 0.09 12.86
N THR A 222 4.38 0.81 12.12
CA THR A 222 3.45 0.23 11.14
C THR A 222 4.20 -0.40 9.98
N THR A 223 5.19 0.28 9.40
CA THR A 223 6.04 -0.24 8.33
C THR A 223 6.89 -1.42 8.81
N ALA A 224 7.37 -1.40 10.06
CA ALA A 224 8.06 -2.55 10.65
C ALA A 224 7.13 -3.78 10.73
N ALA A 225 5.87 -3.61 11.15
CA ALA A 225 4.89 -4.69 11.17
C ALA A 225 4.59 -5.23 9.76
N LEU A 226 4.46 -4.36 8.74
CA LEU A 226 4.32 -4.77 7.33
C LEU A 226 5.53 -5.57 6.84
N SER A 227 6.74 -5.17 7.24
CA SER A 227 7.98 -5.87 6.88
C SER A 227 8.04 -7.26 7.50
N VAL A 228 7.66 -7.39 8.78
CA VAL A 228 7.56 -8.68 9.48
C VAL A 228 6.49 -9.57 8.83
N PHE A 229 5.34 -9.01 8.46
CA PHE A 229 4.30 -9.74 7.73
C PHE A 229 4.82 -10.27 6.39
N THR A 230 5.47 -9.41 5.60
CA THR A 230 6.05 -9.76 4.30
C THR A 230 7.09 -10.89 4.42
N ALA A 231 8.02 -10.76 5.37
CA ALA A 231 9.04 -11.78 5.63
C ALA A 231 8.39 -13.10 6.07
N GLY A 232 7.36 -13.04 6.91
CA GLY A 232 6.63 -14.22 7.38
C GLY A 232 5.85 -14.92 6.26
N VAL A 233 5.23 -14.18 5.34
CA VAL A 233 4.60 -14.73 4.14
C VAL A 233 5.64 -15.41 3.25
N ALA A 234 6.77 -14.75 3.00
CA ALA A 234 7.87 -15.33 2.22
C ALA A 234 8.38 -16.63 2.85
N ALA A 235 8.70 -16.62 4.15
CA ALA A 235 9.15 -17.81 4.86
C ALA A 235 8.13 -18.96 4.76
N THR A 236 6.83 -18.65 4.84
CA THR A 236 5.77 -19.67 4.72
C THR A 236 5.65 -20.21 3.29
N ALA A 237 5.85 -19.37 2.27
CA ALA A 237 5.78 -19.75 0.86
C ALA A 237 6.93 -20.69 0.46
N TRP A 238 8.13 -20.47 0.99
CA TRP A 238 9.33 -21.24 0.64
C TRP A 238 9.49 -22.55 1.45
N ARG A 239 9.03 -22.61 2.70
CA ARG A 239 9.08 -23.86 3.52
C ARG A 239 8.17 -24.99 3.02
N ARG A 240 7.21 -24.72 2.14
CA ARG A 240 6.26 -25.73 1.63
C ARG A 240 6.83 -26.66 0.55
N THR A 241 8.12 -26.55 0.22
CA THR A 241 8.76 -27.38 -0.81
C THR A 241 9.42 -28.64 -0.30
N ASP A 242 9.62 -28.74 1.00
CA ASP A 242 10.42 -29.82 1.60
C ASP A 242 9.56 -30.92 2.22
N ALA A 243 8.25 -30.92 1.96
CA ALA A 243 7.29 -31.94 2.44
C ALA A 243 6.52 -32.58 1.27
#